data_d514a08da609a7fd0eb33aeb378079fc
#
_entry.id   d514a08da609a7fd0eb33aeb378079fc
#
_cell.length_a   1.000
_cell.length_b   1.000
_cell.length_c   1.000
_cell.angle_alpha   90.00
_cell.angle_beta   90.00
_cell.angle_gamma   90.00
#
_symmetry.space_group_name_H-M   'P 1'
#
loop_
_entity.id
_entity.type
_entity.pdbx_description
1 polymer ?
#
loop_
_entity_poly.entity_id
_entity_poly.type
_entity_poly.pdbx_seq_one_letter_code
_entity_poly.pdbx_strand_id
1 'polypeptide(L)'
;MNLLEHHAKTLLAEHQLPTPQSWLVDASETAPDGIIYPVVAKSQVPVGGRGKAGGIVSVSSSEELTPVLEQLFDLEIKGHRPRAILLEEELVASRELYLCLRLNRDTRAVEWLASPNGGIEIEENADSVKVAPFDQRNSLAAILDAPQELLTPILEGIEACFFASDLLLLEVNPLIETKDGKLVCADAKCLVDDNARFRHPELPWPNVEGNPPKPLGGTIGCIANGAGMAMSTMDTIVAAGGKPANFLDIGGGTGEKEFVIALKNIMELPGVTSIIVNIFAGISRCDEIARGIIAAREQLPNLPPLFIRLEGTNRDIAVELLREANIAIEPDLKTCVKKAMEIAT
;
A
#
# COMPACT_ATOMS: atom_id res chain seq x y z
N MET A 1 -2.77 2.59 2.66
CA MET A 1 -1.82 3.07 1.61
C MET A 1 -0.46 3.36 2.22
N ASN A 2 0.63 2.82 1.68
CA ASN A 2 1.98 3.25 2.07
C ASN A 2 2.31 4.57 1.36
N LEU A 3 2.70 5.59 2.13
CA LEU A 3 3.22 6.83 1.56
C LEU A 3 4.68 6.66 1.11
N LEU A 4 5.07 7.37 0.04
CA LEU A 4 6.49 7.56 -0.26
C LEU A 4 7.11 8.44 0.82
N GLU A 5 8.43 8.31 1.05
CA GLU A 5 9.11 9.02 2.13
C GLU A 5 8.91 10.54 2.09
N HIS A 6 8.98 11.16 0.89
CA HIS A 6 8.76 12.61 0.78
C HIS A 6 7.35 13.03 1.19
N HIS A 7 6.29 12.23 0.88
CA HIS A 7 4.94 12.50 1.36
C HIS A 7 4.82 12.32 2.87
N ALA A 8 5.45 11.27 3.42
CA ALA A 8 5.49 11.05 4.86
C ALA A 8 6.15 12.23 5.58
N LYS A 9 7.28 12.74 5.06
CA LYS A 9 7.97 13.91 5.62
C LYS A 9 7.18 15.20 5.49
N THR A 10 6.41 15.38 4.44
CA THR A 10 5.47 16.51 4.33
C THR A 10 4.46 16.47 5.48
N LEU A 11 3.85 15.31 5.77
CA LEU A 11 2.95 15.16 6.92
C LEU A 11 3.66 15.45 8.25
N LEU A 12 4.89 14.96 8.43
CA LEU A 12 5.66 15.25 9.64
C LEU A 12 5.90 16.75 9.81
N ALA A 13 6.26 17.47 8.74
CA ALA A 13 6.51 18.90 8.78
C ALA A 13 5.24 19.70 9.09
N GLU A 14 4.07 19.31 8.55
CA GLU A 14 2.77 19.90 8.88
C GLU A 14 2.44 19.80 10.37
N HIS A 15 2.94 18.75 11.04
CA HIS A 15 2.83 18.54 12.48
C HIS A 15 4.06 19.01 13.27
N GLN A 16 4.85 19.92 12.69
CA GLN A 16 6.02 20.57 13.33
C GLN A 16 7.13 19.62 13.78
N LEU A 17 7.16 18.40 13.24
CA LEU A 17 8.25 17.46 13.47
C LEU A 17 9.47 17.89 12.63
N PRO A 18 10.66 17.96 13.24
CA PRO A 18 11.88 18.35 12.54
C PRO A 18 12.30 17.27 11.54
N THR A 19 12.44 17.67 10.27
CA THR A 19 12.93 16.86 9.17
C THR A 19 14.14 17.54 8.54
N PRO A 20 15.05 16.81 7.84
CA PRO A 20 16.13 17.41 7.08
C PRO A 20 15.60 18.35 5.99
N GLN A 21 16.38 19.37 5.64
CA GLN A 21 16.09 20.18 4.46
C GLN A 21 16.14 19.27 3.23
N SER A 22 15.15 19.36 2.35
CA SER A 22 15.01 18.42 1.25
C SER A 22 14.56 19.08 -0.05
N TRP A 23 14.91 18.42 -1.18
CA TRP A 23 14.51 18.77 -2.53
C TRP A 23 14.07 17.51 -3.25
N LEU A 24 12.91 17.56 -3.90
CA LEU A 24 12.41 16.47 -4.72
C LEU A 24 12.82 16.72 -6.18
N VAL A 25 13.36 15.70 -6.84
CA VAL A 25 13.76 15.74 -8.25
C VAL A 25 12.99 14.67 -8.99
N ASP A 26 12.14 15.06 -9.94
CA ASP A 26 11.45 14.14 -10.85
C ASP A 26 12.36 13.71 -12.00
N ALA A 27 12.11 12.52 -12.58
CA ALA A 27 12.92 11.97 -13.67
C ALA A 27 12.98 12.86 -14.94
N SER A 28 12.02 13.77 -15.11
CA SER A 28 11.94 14.71 -16.23
C SER A 28 12.54 16.10 -15.93
N GLU A 29 13.00 16.33 -14.70
CA GLU A 29 13.44 17.63 -14.23
C GLU A 29 14.95 17.67 -13.97
N THR A 30 15.52 18.86 -14.07
CA THR A 30 16.88 19.14 -13.60
C THR A 30 16.86 19.38 -12.09
N ALA A 31 17.95 19.03 -11.42
CA ALA A 31 18.09 19.32 -10.01
C ALA A 31 17.91 20.82 -9.73
N PRO A 32 17.20 21.20 -8.64
CA PRO A 32 16.98 22.60 -8.33
C PRO A 32 18.27 23.31 -7.92
N ASP A 33 18.30 24.62 -8.13
CA ASP A 33 19.40 25.47 -7.64
C ASP A 33 19.39 25.58 -6.12
N GLY A 34 20.54 25.86 -5.53
CA GLY A 34 20.66 26.16 -4.10
C GLY A 34 20.78 24.95 -3.19
N ILE A 35 21.09 23.77 -3.73
CA ILE A 35 21.42 22.58 -2.93
C ILE A 35 22.71 22.82 -2.14
N ILE A 36 22.65 22.55 -0.85
CA ILE A 36 23.82 22.63 0.05
C ILE A 36 24.38 21.23 0.25
N TYR A 37 25.60 21.00 -0.22
CA TYR A 37 26.28 19.70 -0.12
C TYR A 37 27.06 19.56 1.21
N PRO A 38 27.22 18.32 1.74
CA PRO A 38 26.78 17.05 1.18
C PRO A 38 25.28 16.79 1.34
N VAL A 39 24.70 16.02 0.41
CA VAL A 39 23.31 15.55 0.49
C VAL A 39 23.22 14.04 0.34
N VAL A 40 22.15 13.46 0.83
CA VAL A 40 21.78 12.06 0.62
C VAL A 40 20.67 11.97 -0.43
N ALA A 41 20.93 11.28 -1.54
CA ALA A 41 19.96 11.01 -2.60
C ALA A 41 19.23 9.71 -2.30
N LYS A 42 17.88 9.75 -2.21
CA LYS A 42 17.05 8.63 -1.80
C LYS A 42 15.98 8.30 -2.86
N SER A 43 16.03 7.11 -3.43
CA SER A 43 15.02 6.61 -4.38
C SER A 43 13.62 6.58 -3.75
N GLN A 44 12.63 7.16 -4.42
CA GLN A 44 11.25 7.18 -3.97
C GLN A 44 10.47 6.02 -4.58
N VAL A 45 10.37 4.91 -3.84
CA VAL A 45 9.63 3.69 -4.22
C VAL A 45 8.73 3.21 -3.07
N PRO A 46 7.58 2.57 -3.35
CA PRO A 46 6.61 2.16 -2.31
C PRO A 46 7.03 0.90 -1.52
N VAL A 47 8.30 0.52 -1.58
CA VAL A 47 8.85 -0.70 -0.96
C VAL A 47 10.04 -0.40 -0.05
N GLY A 48 10.20 -1.20 1.01
CA GLY A 48 11.34 -1.09 1.93
C GLY A 48 12.60 -1.76 1.41
N GLY A 49 13.74 -1.52 2.09
CA GLY A 49 15.04 -2.11 1.75
C GLY A 49 15.84 -1.31 0.72
N ARG A 50 15.51 -0.03 0.51
CA ARG A 50 16.18 0.87 -0.44
C ARG A 50 17.68 0.95 -0.18
N GLY A 51 18.13 1.09 1.07
CA GLY A 51 19.54 1.16 1.43
C GLY A 51 20.32 -0.09 1.01
N LYS A 52 19.80 -1.28 1.33
CA LYS A 52 20.43 -2.57 0.94
C LYS A 52 20.45 -2.77 -0.58
N ALA A 53 19.53 -2.14 -1.32
CA ALA A 53 19.46 -2.21 -2.78
C ALA A 53 20.28 -1.14 -3.50
N GLY A 54 21.01 -0.28 -2.79
CA GLY A 54 21.77 0.83 -3.39
C GLY A 54 20.94 2.05 -3.78
N GLY A 55 19.69 2.13 -3.30
CA GLY A 55 18.76 3.24 -3.58
C GLY A 55 18.97 4.46 -2.68
N ILE A 56 20.00 4.48 -1.83
CA ILE A 56 20.39 5.60 -0.96
C ILE A 56 21.89 5.85 -1.17
N VAL A 57 22.25 7.04 -1.62
CA VAL A 57 23.63 7.40 -1.99
C VAL A 57 23.96 8.78 -1.46
N SER A 58 25.12 8.94 -0.78
CA SER A 58 25.67 10.26 -0.41
C SER A 58 26.29 10.94 -1.64
N VAL A 59 26.07 12.25 -1.77
CA VAL A 59 26.56 13.10 -2.88
C VAL A 59 27.30 14.28 -2.25
N SER A 60 28.60 14.35 -2.50
CA SER A 60 29.47 15.32 -1.86
C SER A 60 29.58 16.66 -2.60
N SER A 61 29.23 16.67 -3.89
CA SER A 61 29.33 17.87 -4.72
C SER A 61 28.31 17.89 -5.86
N SER A 62 28.18 19.05 -6.51
CA SER A 62 27.29 19.22 -7.68
C SER A 62 27.71 18.40 -8.88
N GLU A 63 29.01 18.14 -9.05
CA GLU A 63 29.54 17.34 -10.15
C GLU A 63 29.15 15.86 -10.04
N GLU A 64 28.98 15.37 -8.82
CA GLU A 64 28.58 13.99 -8.55
C GLU A 64 27.05 13.78 -8.70
N LEU A 65 26.25 14.86 -8.62
CA LEU A 65 24.80 14.75 -8.53
C LEU A 65 24.17 14.13 -9.78
N THR A 66 24.53 14.64 -10.98
CA THR A 66 23.93 14.16 -12.24
C THR A 66 24.18 12.66 -12.47
N PRO A 67 25.42 12.13 -12.37
CA PRO A 67 25.66 10.69 -12.49
C PRO A 67 24.90 9.86 -11.46
N VAL A 68 24.78 10.34 -10.22
CA VAL A 68 24.04 9.63 -9.17
C VAL A 68 22.54 9.60 -9.46
N LEU A 69 21.96 10.71 -9.93
CA LEU A 69 20.55 10.74 -10.31
C LEU A 69 20.26 9.77 -11.46
N GLU A 70 21.09 9.76 -12.52
CA GLU A 70 20.96 8.81 -13.64
C GLU A 70 20.99 7.36 -13.13
N GLN A 71 21.97 7.02 -12.29
CA GLN A 71 22.08 5.70 -11.69
C GLN A 71 20.84 5.32 -10.88
N LEU A 72 20.32 6.24 -10.05
CA LEU A 72 19.18 5.96 -9.17
C LEU A 72 17.86 5.84 -9.94
N PHE A 73 17.64 6.63 -11.00
CA PHE A 73 16.45 6.52 -11.84
C PHE A 73 16.41 5.21 -12.64
N ASP A 74 17.56 4.67 -13.03
CA ASP A 74 17.67 3.38 -13.71
C ASP A 74 17.61 2.18 -12.77
N LEU A 75 17.78 2.40 -11.46
CA LEU A 75 17.78 1.34 -10.45
C LEU A 75 16.41 0.73 -10.25
N GLU A 76 16.30 -0.60 -10.37
CA GLU A 76 15.11 -1.34 -10.03
C GLU A 76 15.20 -1.90 -8.61
N ILE A 77 14.23 -1.54 -7.75
CA ILE A 77 14.14 -1.99 -6.37
C ILE A 77 12.86 -2.81 -6.20
N LYS A 78 12.99 -4.13 -6.05
CA LYS A 78 11.87 -5.07 -5.90
C LYS A 78 10.76 -4.88 -6.96
N GLY A 79 11.13 -4.70 -8.22
CA GLY A 79 10.22 -4.50 -9.35
C GLY A 79 9.72 -3.06 -9.53
N HIS A 80 10.23 -2.09 -8.76
CA HIS A 80 9.87 -0.69 -8.86
C HIS A 80 11.05 0.17 -9.29
N ARG A 81 10.88 0.99 -10.31
CA ARG A 81 11.80 2.08 -10.66
C ARG A 81 11.32 3.39 -10.06
N PRO A 82 12.20 4.19 -9.43
CA PRO A 82 11.78 5.45 -8.85
C PRO A 82 11.37 6.45 -9.95
N ARG A 83 10.32 7.19 -9.70
CA ARG A 83 9.90 8.33 -10.54
C ARG A 83 10.43 9.66 -10.02
N ALA A 84 10.84 9.66 -8.76
CA ALA A 84 11.43 10.81 -8.10
C ALA A 84 12.57 10.36 -7.18
N ILE A 85 13.52 11.26 -6.97
CA ILE A 85 14.61 11.12 -6.02
C ILE A 85 14.49 12.25 -5.00
N LEU A 86 14.52 11.92 -3.71
CA LEU A 86 14.56 12.88 -2.62
C LEU A 86 16.02 13.17 -2.27
N LEU A 87 16.44 14.41 -2.46
CA LEU A 87 17.73 14.91 -1.98
C LEU A 87 17.53 15.51 -0.61
N GLU A 88 18.37 15.17 0.35
CA GLU A 88 18.28 15.69 1.71
C GLU A 88 19.64 16.08 2.23
N GLU A 89 19.70 17.12 3.05
CA GLU A 89 20.91 17.49 3.78
C GLU A 89 21.43 16.26 4.55
N GLU A 90 22.73 16.01 4.46
CA GLU A 90 23.35 14.90 5.18
C GLU A 90 23.56 15.28 6.65
N LEU A 91 22.87 14.58 7.55
CA LEU A 91 22.95 14.83 8.97
C LEU A 91 24.12 14.09 9.60
N VAL A 92 24.86 14.77 10.46
CA VAL A 92 25.90 14.13 11.28
C VAL A 92 25.28 13.60 12.57
N ALA A 93 24.97 12.31 12.58
CA ALA A 93 24.42 11.65 13.73
C ALA A 93 25.45 11.50 14.88
N SER A 94 25.02 11.74 16.11
CA SER A 94 25.68 11.25 17.33
C SER A 94 25.10 9.89 17.73
N ARG A 95 23.79 9.72 17.56
CA ARG A 95 23.07 8.45 17.73
C ARG A 95 21.94 8.33 16.73
N GLU A 96 21.60 7.10 16.41
CA GLU A 96 20.43 6.74 15.60
C GLU A 96 19.46 5.97 16.48
N LEU A 97 18.25 6.49 16.66
CA LEU A 97 17.19 5.93 17.47
C LEU A 97 16.09 5.39 16.58
N TYR A 98 15.33 4.43 17.09
CA TYR A 98 14.13 3.91 16.45
C TYR A 98 12.89 4.29 17.23
N LEU A 99 11.88 4.83 16.55
CA LEU A 99 10.61 5.19 17.15
C LEU A 99 9.47 4.91 16.18
N CYS A 100 8.43 4.23 16.67
CA CYS A 100 7.26 3.91 15.88
C CYS A 100 5.99 3.97 16.73
N LEU A 101 4.94 4.55 16.18
CA LEU A 101 3.58 4.48 16.71
C LEU A 101 2.73 3.66 15.75
N ARG A 102 2.07 2.61 16.25
CA ARG A 102 1.25 1.74 15.41
C ARG A 102 -0.05 1.32 16.06
N LEU A 103 -1.03 0.99 15.23
CA LEU A 103 -2.22 0.26 15.65
C LEU A 103 -1.91 -1.25 15.64
N ASN A 104 -1.87 -1.86 16.82
CA ASN A 104 -1.78 -3.30 16.97
C ASN A 104 -3.19 -3.91 16.86
N ARG A 105 -3.44 -4.70 15.82
CA ARG A 105 -4.75 -5.30 15.53
C ARG A 105 -5.08 -6.45 16.48
N ASP A 106 -4.08 -7.15 17.00
CA ASP A 106 -4.28 -8.29 17.90
C ASP A 106 -4.75 -7.81 19.28
N THR A 107 -4.11 -6.75 19.80
CA THR A 107 -4.48 -6.12 21.07
C THR A 107 -5.57 -5.06 20.93
N ARG A 108 -5.89 -4.64 19.69
CA ARG A 108 -6.83 -3.55 19.35
C ARG A 108 -6.47 -2.23 20.04
N ALA A 109 -5.20 -1.97 20.17
CA ALA A 109 -4.66 -0.79 20.86
C ALA A 109 -3.57 -0.13 20.02
N VAL A 110 -3.41 1.17 20.22
CA VAL A 110 -2.24 1.91 19.73
C VAL A 110 -1.09 1.67 20.72
N GLU A 111 0.10 1.43 20.19
CA GLU A 111 1.29 1.16 20.99
C GLU A 111 2.53 1.80 20.37
N TRP A 112 3.46 2.15 21.24
CA TRP A 112 4.79 2.61 20.87
C TRP A 112 5.76 1.44 20.71
N LEU A 113 6.65 1.54 19.73
CA LEU A 113 7.84 0.71 19.62
C LEU A 113 9.04 1.64 19.62
N ALA A 114 10.04 1.32 20.41
CA ALA A 114 11.24 2.14 20.53
C ALA A 114 12.49 1.29 20.75
N SER A 115 13.62 1.77 20.23
CA SER A 115 14.95 1.18 20.49
C SER A 115 16.01 2.28 20.50
N PRO A 116 17.01 2.21 21.39
CA PRO A 116 18.15 3.13 21.40
C PRO A 116 19.09 2.92 20.19
N ASN A 117 18.85 1.87 19.40
CA ASN A 117 19.57 1.56 18.17
C ASN A 117 18.59 1.61 17.00
N GLY A 118 18.80 2.54 16.07
CA GLY A 118 18.01 2.72 14.85
C GLY A 118 18.81 2.39 13.59
N GLY A 119 18.27 2.80 12.44
CA GLY A 119 18.92 2.61 11.15
C GLY A 119 18.72 1.20 10.56
N ILE A 120 19.65 0.78 9.69
CA ILE A 120 19.54 -0.47 8.90
C ILE A 120 19.55 -1.72 9.79
N GLU A 121 20.16 -1.64 10.96
CA GLU A 121 20.35 -2.79 11.85
C GLU A 121 19.10 -3.17 12.64
N ILE A 122 18.05 -2.36 12.65
CA ILE A 122 16.84 -2.61 13.44
C ILE A 122 16.13 -3.92 13.04
N GLU A 123 16.15 -4.27 11.74
CA GLU A 123 15.56 -5.52 11.25
C GLU A 123 16.35 -6.75 11.73
N GLU A 124 17.65 -6.60 11.95
CA GLU A 124 18.57 -7.67 12.41
C GLU A 124 18.58 -7.77 13.96
N ASN A 125 18.23 -6.67 14.65
CA ASN A 125 18.21 -6.56 16.09
C ASN A 125 16.78 -6.38 16.66
N ALA A 126 15.81 -7.09 16.12
CA ALA A 126 14.40 -6.98 16.54
C ALA A 126 14.20 -7.17 18.06
N ASP A 127 15.06 -7.92 18.74
CA ASP A 127 15.03 -8.13 20.19
C ASP A 127 15.35 -6.85 21.00
N SER A 128 15.98 -5.85 20.38
CA SER A 128 16.26 -4.56 20.99
C SER A 128 15.03 -3.64 21.05
N VAL A 129 14.02 -3.93 20.25
CA VAL A 129 12.79 -3.13 20.18
C VAL A 129 11.92 -3.41 21.40
N LYS A 130 11.62 -2.37 22.16
CA LYS A 130 10.69 -2.44 23.29
C LYS A 130 9.34 -1.89 22.89
N VAL A 131 8.29 -2.56 23.38
CA VAL A 131 6.91 -2.13 23.20
C VAL A 131 6.44 -1.43 24.45
N ALA A 132 5.83 -0.26 24.31
CA ALA A 132 5.20 0.46 25.40
C ALA A 132 3.73 0.77 25.05
N PRO A 133 2.78 0.58 25.98
CA PRO A 133 1.41 1.03 25.80
C PRO A 133 1.34 2.53 25.47
N PHE A 134 0.33 2.94 24.71
CA PHE A 134 0.19 4.34 24.29
C PHE A 134 0.17 5.34 25.45
N ASP A 135 -0.51 5.01 26.53
CA ASP A 135 -0.64 5.82 27.74
C ASP A 135 0.66 5.87 28.60
N GLN A 136 1.65 5.04 28.27
CA GLN A 136 2.94 4.98 28.95
C GLN A 136 4.08 5.66 28.16
N ARG A 137 3.77 6.65 27.33
CA ARG A 137 4.77 7.36 26.52
C ARG A 137 5.98 7.90 27.31
N ASN A 138 5.80 8.22 28.60
CA ASN A 138 6.90 8.68 29.45
C ASN A 138 7.99 7.61 29.69
N SER A 139 7.67 6.32 29.49
CA SER A 139 8.66 5.25 29.58
C SER A 139 9.65 5.26 28.41
N LEU A 140 9.32 5.94 27.30
CA LEU A 140 10.15 6.00 26.09
C LEU A 140 11.48 6.72 26.34
N ALA A 141 11.52 7.70 27.25
CA ALA A 141 12.77 8.38 27.65
C ALA A 141 13.80 7.40 28.19
N ALA A 142 13.38 6.47 29.04
CA ALA A 142 14.24 5.42 29.57
C ALA A 142 14.62 4.36 28.53
N ILE A 143 13.71 4.03 27.61
CA ILE A 143 13.96 3.05 26.54
C ILE A 143 14.99 3.61 25.53
N LEU A 144 14.83 4.88 25.15
CA LEU A 144 15.68 5.56 24.16
C LEU A 144 16.97 6.11 24.78
N ASP A 145 17.09 6.07 26.10
CA ASP A 145 18.18 6.72 26.84
C ASP A 145 18.35 8.19 26.41
N ALA A 146 17.23 8.93 26.35
CA ALA A 146 17.18 10.30 25.86
C ALA A 146 16.38 11.20 26.82
N PRO A 147 16.77 12.50 26.99
CA PRO A 147 16.06 13.42 27.86
C PRO A 147 14.59 13.59 27.50
N GLN A 148 13.70 13.51 28.51
CA GLN A 148 12.25 13.64 28.30
C GLN A 148 11.89 14.97 27.64
N GLU A 149 12.61 16.07 27.95
CA GLU A 149 12.35 17.40 27.38
C GLU A 149 12.59 17.46 25.88
N LEU A 150 13.57 16.71 25.36
CA LEU A 150 13.85 16.61 23.94
C LEU A 150 12.84 15.70 23.22
N LEU A 151 12.40 14.64 23.88
CA LEU A 151 11.46 13.68 23.31
C LEU A 151 10.02 14.18 23.29
N THR A 152 9.59 14.95 24.29
CA THR A 152 8.19 15.37 24.42
C THR A 152 7.64 16.03 23.14
N PRO A 153 8.29 17.02 22.51
CA PRO A 153 7.79 17.61 21.27
C PRO A 153 7.69 16.62 20.10
N ILE A 154 8.65 15.67 20.02
CA ILE A 154 8.66 14.64 18.99
C ILE A 154 7.48 13.69 19.17
N LEU A 155 7.25 13.21 20.40
CA LEU A 155 6.16 12.29 20.70
C LEU A 155 4.80 12.95 20.46
N GLU A 156 4.62 14.19 20.90
CA GLU A 156 3.37 14.95 20.68
C GLU A 156 3.11 15.21 19.19
N GLY A 157 4.14 15.54 18.42
CA GLY A 157 4.02 15.70 16.97
C GLY A 157 3.67 14.40 16.26
N ILE A 158 4.29 13.27 16.65
CA ILE A 158 3.98 11.95 16.12
C ILE A 158 2.53 11.54 16.44
N GLU A 159 2.09 11.74 17.70
CA GLU A 159 0.70 11.47 18.10
C GLU A 159 -0.28 12.31 17.28
N ALA A 160 -0.03 13.61 17.18
CA ALA A 160 -0.87 14.52 16.41
C ALA A 160 -0.96 14.10 14.92
N CYS A 161 0.18 13.81 14.29
CA CYS A 161 0.25 13.34 12.91
C CYS A 161 -0.48 12.01 12.74
N PHE A 162 -0.26 11.04 13.63
CA PHE A 162 -0.83 9.70 13.57
C PHE A 162 -2.37 9.74 13.57
N PHE A 163 -2.96 10.47 14.52
CA PHE A 163 -4.42 10.53 14.65
C PHE A 163 -5.07 11.46 13.63
N ALA A 164 -4.44 12.61 13.33
CA ALA A 164 -5.00 13.55 12.37
C ALA A 164 -5.02 13.02 10.95
N SER A 165 -4.06 12.16 10.58
CA SER A 165 -3.93 11.58 9.23
C SER A 165 -4.46 10.15 9.12
N ASP A 166 -5.19 9.65 10.11
CA ASP A 166 -5.72 8.27 10.14
C ASP A 166 -4.65 7.22 9.82
N LEU A 167 -3.49 7.32 10.47
CA LEU A 167 -2.41 6.38 10.23
C LEU A 167 -2.61 5.07 11.00
N LEU A 168 -2.22 3.97 10.39
CA LEU A 168 -2.11 2.65 11.03
C LEU A 168 -0.69 2.40 11.55
N LEU A 169 0.31 3.11 10.98
CA LEU A 169 1.70 3.07 11.37
C LEU A 169 2.37 4.39 11.00
N LEU A 170 3.12 4.95 11.93
CA LEU A 170 4.10 6.00 11.71
C LEU A 170 5.42 5.54 12.32
N GLU A 171 6.41 5.28 11.49
CA GLU A 171 7.74 4.83 11.86
C GLU A 171 8.76 5.91 11.50
N VAL A 172 9.61 6.26 12.44
CA VAL A 172 10.78 7.13 12.23
C VAL A 172 12.02 6.28 12.48
N ASN A 173 12.77 6.00 11.40
CA ASN A 173 13.95 5.14 11.47
C ASN A 173 15.00 5.49 10.40
N PRO A 174 16.07 6.24 10.79
CA PRO A 174 16.37 6.67 12.15
C PRO A 174 15.70 8.00 12.57
N LEU A 175 15.43 8.12 13.87
CA LEU A 175 15.35 9.40 14.57
C LEU A 175 16.77 9.76 14.98
N ILE A 176 17.36 10.74 14.31
CA ILE A 176 18.76 11.12 14.53
C ILE A 176 18.85 12.10 15.71
N GLU A 177 19.73 11.79 16.67
CA GLU A 177 20.25 12.77 17.59
C GLU A 177 21.51 13.39 16.98
N THR A 178 21.48 14.67 16.71
CA THR A 178 22.60 15.42 16.13
C THR A 178 23.66 15.77 17.19
N LYS A 179 24.86 16.17 16.75
CA LYS A 179 25.94 16.55 17.68
C LYS A 179 25.61 17.78 18.53
N ASP A 180 24.70 18.65 18.08
CA ASP A 180 24.18 19.79 18.82
C ASP A 180 22.98 19.44 19.71
N GLY A 181 22.67 18.16 19.85
CA GLY A 181 21.67 17.62 20.78
C GLY A 181 20.21 17.79 20.32
N LYS A 182 19.96 17.98 19.02
CA LYS A 182 18.61 18.02 18.45
C LYS A 182 18.17 16.65 17.97
N LEU A 183 16.86 16.39 17.99
CA LEU A 183 16.26 15.21 17.39
C LEU A 183 15.66 15.57 16.02
N VAL A 184 15.99 14.78 14.98
CA VAL A 184 15.53 15.00 13.61
C VAL A 184 15.03 13.69 13.01
N CYS A 185 13.84 13.70 12.41
CA CYS A 185 13.24 12.56 11.72
C CYS A 185 13.90 12.37 10.34
N ALA A 186 14.96 11.57 10.28
CA ALA A 186 15.80 11.43 9.08
C ALA A 186 15.20 10.48 8.02
N ASP A 187 14.40 9.50 8.42
CA ASP A 187 13.55 8.70 7.51
C ASP A 187 12.19 8.48 8.16
N ALA A 188 11.16 8.40 7.35
CA ALA A 188 9.79 8.23 7.81
C ALA A 188 9.02 7.26 6.91
N LYS A 189 8.24 6.39 7.56
CA LYS A 189 7.31 5.48 6.89
C LYS A 189 5.93 5.65 7.50
N CYS A 190 4.95 6.00 6.66
CA CYS A 190 3.57 6.15 7.06
C CYS A 190 2.68 5.16 6.31
N LEU A 191 1.84 4.43 7.05
CA LEU A 191 0.77 3.61 6.51
C LEU A 191 -0.57 4.26 6.85
N VAL A 192 -1.25 4.80 5.86
CA VAL A 192 -2.59 5.40 6.01
C VAL A 192 -3.66 4.31 5.94
N ASP A 193 -4.74 4.43 6.71
CA ASP A 193 -5.91 3.58 6.57
C ASP A 193 -6.61 3.86 5.23
N ASP A 194 -6.70 2.86 4.37
CA ASP A 194 -7.37 2.97 3.06
C ASP A 194 -8.86 3.36 3.21
N ASN A 195 -9.50 3.00 4.32
CA ASN A 195 -10.88 3.38 4.60
C ASN A 195 -11.05 4.87 4.95
N ALA A 196 -9.96 5.56 5.27
CA ALA A 196 -9.96 6.99 5.56
C ALA A 196 -9.81 7.87 4.30
N ARG A 197 -9.68 7.28 3.10
CA ARG A 197 -9.46 8.00 1.84
C ARG A 197 -10.41 9.19 1.64
N PHE A 198 -11.66 9.04 2.02
CA PHE A 198 -12.66 10.11 1.85
C PHE A 198 -12.44 11.32 2.77
N ARG A 199 -11.66 11.17 3.85
CA ARG A 199 -11.29 12.24 4.78
C ARG A 199 -10.01 12.96 4.35
N HIS A 200 -9.16 12.31 3.56
CA HIS A 200 -7.84 12.78 3.14
C HIS A 200 -7.70 12.78 1.62
N PRO A 201 -8.55 13.52 0.87
CA PRO A 201 -8.47 13.56 -0.59
C PRO A 201 -7.17 14.20 -1.11
N GLU A 202 -6.46 14.97 -0.29
CA GLU A 202 -5.18 15.63 -0.58
C GLU A 202 -3.99 14.67 -0.63
N LEU A 203 -4.10 13.50 -0.01
CA LEU A 203 -3.03 12.51 -0.02
C LEU A 203 -2.89 11.87 -1.42
N PRO A 204 -1.68 11.37 -1.77
CA PRO A 204 -1.38 10.81 -3.09
C PRO A 204 -1.97 9.41 -3.28
N TRP A 205 -3.28 9.30 -3.19
CA TRP A 205 -3.97 8.05 -3.39
C TRP A 205 -3.71 7.52 -4.79
N PRO A 206 -3.47 6.21 -4.95
CA PRO A 206 -3.41 5.61 -6.27
C PRO A 206 -4.67 5.97 -7.05
N ASN A 207 -4.50 6.42 -8.28
CA ASN A 207 -5.63 6.68 -9.18
C ASN A 207 -6.19 5.34 -9.69
N VAL A 208 -6.75 4.53 -8.78
CA VAL A 208 -7.42 3.28 -9.08
C VAL A 208 -8.91 3.55 -9.00
N GLU A 209 -9.58 3.46 -10.12
CA GLU A 209 -11.04 3.54 -10.15
C GLU A 209 -11.63 2.29 -9.45
N GLY A 210 -12.64 2.50 -8.62
CA GLY A 210 -13.35 1.45 -7.90
C GLY A 210 -12.58 0.87 -6.70
N ASN A 211 -12.96 -0.33 -6.28
CA ASN A 211 -12.30 -1.08 -5.21
C ASN A 211 -11.21 -1.98 -5.80
N PRO A 212 -9.91 -1.71 -5.57
CA PRO A 212 -8.85 -2.52 -6.14
C PRO A 212 -8.82 -3.92 -5.52
N PRO A 213 -8.64 -4.97 -6.34
CA PRO A 213 -8.49 -6.32 -5.83
C PRO A 213 -7.19 -6.44 -4.99
N LYS A 214 -7.26 -7.10 -3.85
CA LYS A 214 -6.06 -7.43 -3.07
C LYS A 214 -5.36 -8.63 -3.73
N PRO A 215 -4.14 -8.48 -4.26
CA PRO A 215 -3.45 -9.57 -4.97
C PRO A 215 -3.03 -10.69 -4.03
N LEU A 216 -3.15 -11.93 -4.49
CA LEU A 216 -2.76 -13.16 -3.78
C LEU A 216 -1.76 -14.01 -4.59
N GLY A 217 -1.42 -13.60 -5.81
CA GLY A 217 -0.38 -14.24 -6.62
C GLY A 217 -0.79 -15.55 -7.30
N GLY A 218 -2.09 -15.86 -7.35
CA GLY A 218 -2.60 -17.01 -8.10
C GLY A 218 -3.00 -16.67 -9.53
N THR A 219 -3.67 -17.62 -10.20
CA THR A 219 -4.05 -17.53 -11.62
C THR A 219 -5.55 -17.39 -11.85
N ILE A 220 -6.38 -17.65 -10.84
CA ILE A 220 -7.84 -17.59 -10.94
C ILE A 220 -8.35 -16.34 -10.27
N GLY A 221 -8.80 -15.36 -11.05
CA GLY A 221 -9.44 -14.15 -10.58
C GLY A 221 -10.78 -14.45 -9.88
N CYS A 222 -11.13 -13.67 -8.85
CA CYS A 222 -12.36 -13.84 -8.09
C CYS A 222 -13.11 -12.52 -7.94
N ILE A 223 -14.40 -12.52 -8.26
CA ILE A 223 -15.34 -11.46 -7.92
C ILE A 223 -16.51 -12.07 -7.14
N ALA A 224 -16.82 -11.50 -5.98
CA ALA A 224 -17.99 -11.87 -5.21
C ALA A 224 -18.59 -10.64 -4.52
N ASN A 225 -19.85 -10.71 -4.11
CA ASN A 225 -20.51 -9.68 -3.33
C ASN A 225 -20.65 -10.12 -1.87
N GLY A 226 -19.95 -9.42 -1.01
CA GLY A 226 -19.80 -9.72 0.41
C GLY A 226 -18.53 -10.51 0.73
N ALA A 227 -17.80 -10.08 1.75
CA ALA A 227 -16.51 -10.65 2.15
C ALA A 227 -16.57 -12.15 2.44
N GLY A 228 -17.65 -12.63 3.08
CA GLY A 228 -17.88 -14.06 3.33
C GLY A 228 -18.00 -14.88 2.03
N MET A 229 -18.69 -14.34 1.02
CA MET A 229 -18.81 -14.97 -0.29
C MET A 229 -17.46 -14.99 -1.03
N ALA A 230 -16.71 -13.91 -0.97
CA ALA A 230 -15.37 -13.84 -1.55
C ALA A 230 -14.43 -14.86 -0.92
N MET A 231 -14.38 -14.95 0.42
CA MET A 231 -13.59 -15.96 1.14
C MET A 231 -14.01 -17.39 0.79
N SER A 232 -15.33 -17.69 0.81
CA SER A 232 -15.84 -19.02 0.46
C SER A 232 -15.50 -19.41 -1.01
N THR A 233 -15.49 -18.43 -1.93
CA THR A 233 -15.07 -18.67 -3.32
C THR A 233 -13.60 -19.05 -3.39
N MET A 234 -12.73 -18.31 -2.69
CA MET A 234 -11.30 -18.61 -2.63
C MET A 234 -11.04 -19.98 -1.98
N ASP A 235 -11.72 -20.28 -0.86
CA ASP A 235 -11.58 -21.58 -0.19
C ASP A 235 -11.97 -22.74 -1.11
N THR A 236 -13.02 -22.56 -1.93
CA THR A 236 -13.45 -23.57 -2.91
C THR A 236 -12.39 -23.76 -4.00
N ILE A 237 -11.75 -22.70 -4.47
CA ILE A 237 -10.63 -22.78 -5.43
C ILE A 237 -9.44 -23.53 -4.81
N VAL A 238 -9.06 -23.18 -3.59
CA VAL A 238 -7.93 -23.83 -2.89
C VAL A 238 -8.22 -25.31 -2.62
N ALA A 239 -9.43 -25.64 -2.18
CA ALA A 239 -9.86 -27.03 -1.97
C ALA A 239 -9.84 -27.89 -3.24
N ALA A 240 -10.00 -27.27 -4.42
CA ALA A 240 -9.86 -27.92 -5.72
C ALA A 240 -8.38 -27.99 -6.21
N GLY A 241 -7.42 -27.46 -5.47
CA GLY A 241 -6.00 -27.42 -5.83
C GLY A 241 -5.59 -26.19 -6.65
N GLY A 242 -6.50 -25.21 -6.85
CA GLY A 242 -6.24 -23.97 -7.56
C GLY A 242 -5.61 -22.89 -6.67
N LYS A 243 -5.21 -21.78 -7.32
CA LYS A 243 -4.62 -20.61 -6.64
C LYS A 243 -5.43 -19.37 -6.97
N PRO A 244 -6.16 -18.77 -6.00
CA PRO A 244 -6.86 -17.51 -6.23
C PRO A 244 -5.87 -16.37 -6.50
N ALA A 245 -6.17 -15.56 -7.51
CA ALA A 245 -5.33 -14.43 -7.90
C ALA A 245 -5.51 -13.22 -6.97
N ASN A 246 -6.72 -13.08 -6.41
CA ASN A 246 -7.09 -11.91 -5.61
C ASN A 246 -8.22 -12.21 -4.63
N PHE A 247 -8.33 -11.32 -3.62
CA PHE A 247 -9.57 -11.08 -2.89
C PHE A 247 -10.23 -9.83 -3.44
N LEU A 248 -11.53 -9.91 -3.79
CA LEU A 248 -12.36 -8.77 -4.15
C LEU A 248 -13.80 -8.97 -3.72
N ASP A 249 -14.26 -8.10 -2.83
CA ASP A 249 -15.67 -7.92 -2.48
C ASP A 249 -16.17 -6.64 -3.15
N ILE A 250 -17.12 -6.78 -4.08
CA ILE A 250 -17.73 -5.63 -4.76
C ILE A 250 -18.87 -4.99 -3.97
N GLY A 251 -19.23 -5.56 -2.81
CA GLY A 251 -20.30 -5.06 -1.96
C GLY A 251 -21.71 -5.23 -2.54
N GLY A 252 -22.66 -4.64 -1.81
CA GLY A 252 -24.06 -4.52 -2.26
C GLY A 252 -24.28 -3.17 -2.95
N GLY A 253 -24.89 -3.16 -4.12
CA GLY A 253 -25.19 -1.93 -4.86
C GLY A 253 -24.22 -1.62 -6.01
N THR A 254 -23.31 -2.56 -6.32
CA THR A 254 -22.44 -2.46 -7.52
C THR A 254 -23.28 -2.46 -8.77
N GLY A 255 -23.14 -1.40 -9.58
CA GLY A 255 -23.77 -1.24 -10.88
C GLY A 255 -22.90 -1.73 -12.04
N GLU A 256 -23.38 -1.48 -13.25
CA GLU A 256 -22.70 -1.90 -14.50
C GLU A 256 -21.26 -1.36 -14.60
N LYS A 257 -21.08 -0.06 -14.37
CA LYS A 257 -19.78 0.62 -14.52
C LYS A 257 -18.75 0.11 -13.51
N GLU A 258 -19.13 0.01 -12.25
CA GLU A 258 -18.28 -0.47 -11.18
C GLU A 258 -17.86 -1.93 -11.41
N PHE A 259 -18.74 -2.73 -12.02
CA PHE A 259 -18.44 -4.12 -12.37
C PHE A 259 -17.40 -4.23 -13.50
N VAL A 260 -17.51 -3.40 -14.54
CA VAL A 260 -16.49 -3.30 -15.61
C VAL A 260 -15.13 -2.91 -15.05
N ILE A 261 -15.11 -1.91 -14.15
CA ILE A 261 -13.87 -1.46 -13.47
C ILE A 261 -13.27 -2.61 -12.64
N ALA A 262 -14.10 -3.35 -11.91
CA ALA A 262 -13.64 -4.49 -11.11
C ALA A 262 -12.98 -5.57 -11.98
N LEU A 263 -13.56 -5.92 -13.12
CA LEU A 263 -12.98 -6.86 -14.08
C LEU A 263 -11.66 -6.33 -14.66
N LYS A 264 -11.62 -5.06 -15.07
CA LYS A 264 -10.40 -4.42 -15.57
C LYS A 264 -9.27 -4.50 -14.55
N ASN A 265 -9.54 -4.16 -13.29
CA ASN A 265 -8.55 -4.19 -12.23
C ASN A 265 -8.01 -5.61 -11.96
N ILE A 266 -8.84 -6.65 -12.11
CA ILE A 266 -8.38 -8.05 -11.98
C ILE A 266 -7.49 -8.44 -13.16
N MET A 267 -7.82 -8.00 -14.38
CA MET A 267 -7.02 -8.29 -15.58
C MET A 267 -5.60 -7.69 -15.50
N GLU A 268 -5.42 -6.61 -14.74
CA GLU A 268 -4.11 -5.98 -14.52
C GLU A 268 -3.22 -6.77 -13.56
N LEU A 269 -3.78 -7.76 -12.85
CA LEU A 269 -2.99 -8.64 -11.99
C LEU A 269 -2.16 -9.62 -12.83
N PRO A 270 -0.88 -9.83 -12.50
CA PRO A 270 -0.02 -10.72 -13.26
C PRO A 270 -0.50 -12.18 -13.20
N GLY A 271 -0.54 -12.84 -14.36
CA GLY A 271 -0.77 -14.27 -14.46
C GLY A 271 -2.23 -14.73 -14.34
N VAL A 272 -3.20 -13.83 -14.37
CA VAL A 272 -4.63 -14.21 -14.36
C VAL A 272 -5.01 -14.85 -15.69
N THR A 273 -5.48 -16.11 -15.65
CA THR A 273 -5.88 -16.90 -16.82
C THR A 273 -7.38 -17.11 -16.95
N SER A 274 -8.13 -16.99 -15.86
CA SER A 274 -9.58 -17.11 -15.80
C SER A 274 -10.16 -16.31 -14.64
N ILE A 275 -11.45 -15.97 -14.68
CA ILE A 275 -12.12 -15.20 -13.62
C ILE A 275 -13.43 -15.90 -13.23
N ILE A 276 -13.63 -16.11 -11.93
CA ILE A 276 -14.88 -16.61 -11.35
C ILE A 276 -15.69 -15.42 -10.85
N VAL A 277 -16.93 -15.31 -11.31
CA VAL A 277 -17.94 -14.35 -10.89
C VAL A 277 -18.98 -15.11 -10.07
N ASN A 278 -18.95 -14.96 -8.74
CA ASN A 278 -19.87 -15.66 -7.82
C ASN A 278 -20.70 -14.63 -7.04
N ILE A 279 -21.92 -14.39 -7.52
CA ILE A 279 -22.82 -13.36 -6.99
C ILE A 279 -24.06 -13.99 -6.37
N PHE A 280 -24.41 -13.55 -5.19
CA PHE A 280 -25.69 -13.75 -4.57
C PHE A 280 -26.36 -12.39 -4.31
N ALA A 281 -27.18 -11.95 -5.25
CA ALA A 281 -27.74 -10.62 -5.27
C ALA A 281 -28.92 -10.49 -4.29
N GLY A 282 -28.65 -9.83 -3.16
CA GLY A 282 -29.66 -9.35 -2.24
C GLY A 282 -30.05 -7.89 -2.54
N ILE A 283 -29.18 -6.95 -2.14
CA ILE A 283 -29.30 -5.51 -2.46
C ILE A 283 -28.87 -5.26 -3.90
N SER A 284 -27.76 -5.86 -4.34
CA SER A 284 -27.35 -5.87 -5.74
C SER A 284 -28.40 -6.60 -6.59
N ARG A 285 -28.44 -6.33 -7.87
CA ARG A 285 -29.35 -6.94 -8.82
C ARG A 285 -28.59 -7.72 -9.86
N CYS A 286 -28.98 -8.97 -10.11
CA CYS A 286 -28.36 -9.85 -11.09
C CYS A 286 -28.40 -9.26 -12.51
N ASP A 287 -29.47 -8.56 -12.87
CA ASP A 287 -29.60 -7.93 -14.20
C ASP A 287 -28.61 -6.78 -14.42
N GLU A 288 -28.23 -6.03 -13.39
CA GLU A 288 -27.19 -5.00 -13.46
C GLU A 288 -25.80 -5.63 -13.61
N ILE A 289 -25.52 -6.68 -12.86
CA ILE A 289 -24.29 -7.46 -13.01
C ILE A 289 -24.21 -8.09 -14.42
N ALA A 290 -25.31 -8.62 -14.94
CA ALA A 290 -25.35 -9.17 -16.31
C ALA A 290 -25.03 -8.12 -17.38
N ARG A 291 -25.58 -6.90 -17.26
CA ARG A 291 -25.20 -5.78 -18.14
C ARG A 291 -23.72 -5.42 -18.02
N GLY A 292 -23.20 -5.39 -16.79
CA GLY A 292 -21.77 -5.16 -16.56
C GLY A 292 -20.87 -6.22 -17.18
N ILE A 293 -21.27 -7.50 -17.15
CA ILE A 293 -20.55 -8.59 -17.82
C ILE A 293 -20.56 -8.41 -19.34
N ILE A 294 -21.71 -8.07 -19.92
CA ILE A 294 -21.86 -7.83 -21.36
C ILE A 294 -21.00 -6.63 -21.77
N ALA A 295 -21.12 -5.52 -21.07
CA ALA A 295 -20.33 -4.31 -21.32
C ALA A 295 -18.82 -4.56 -21.19
N ALA A 296 -18.39 -5.31 -20.20
CA ALA A 296 -16.99 -5.68 -20.05
C ALA A 296 -16.47 -6.51 -21.22
N ARG A 297 -17.27 -7.45 -21.73
CA ARG A 297 -16.89 -8.26 -22.88
C ARG A 297 -16.72 -7.44 -24.16
N GLU A 298 -17.48 -6.36 -24.31
CA GLU A 298 -17.38 -5.41 -25.43
C GLU A 298 -16.20 -4.44 -25.29
N GLN A 299 -15.95 -3.98 -24.07
CA GLN A 299 -14.97 -2.91 -23.78
C GLN A 299 -13.55 -3.42 -23.50
N LEU A 300 -13.40 -4.67 -23.03
CA LEU A 300 -12.13 -5.23 -22.59
C LEU A 300 -11.64 -6.29 -23.59
N PRO A 301 -10.76 -5.95 -24.57
CA PRO A 301 -10.37 -6.84 -25.67
C PRO A 301 -9.58 -7.97 -25.10
N ASN A 302 -9.12 -8.34 -24.19
CA ASN A 302 -8.38 -9.51 -23.70
C ASN A 302 -8.95 -10.07 -22.41
N LEU A 303 -10.28 -9.91 -22.21
CA LEU A 303 -10.93 -10.40 -21.01
C LEU A 303 -10.75 -11.93 -20.90
N PRO A 304 -10.14 -12.43 -19.81
CA PRO A 304 -10.03 -13.86 -19.58
C PRO A 304 -11.41 -14.52 -19.53
N PRO A 305 -11.50 -15.83 -19.81
CA PRO A 305 -12.75 -16.57 -19.68
C PRO A 305 -13.42 -16.35 -18.33
N LEU A 306 -14.71 -16.04 -18.37
CA LEU A 306 -15.54 -15.83 -17.18
C LEU A 306 -16.35 -17.10 -16.88
N PHE A 307 -16.33 -17.54 -15.63
CA PHE A 307 -17.18 -18.60 -15.10
C PHE A 307 -18.14 -17.98 -14.09
N ILE A 308 -19.43 -17.94 -14.44
CA ILE A 308 -20.41 -17.07 -13.82
C ILE A 308 -21.46 -17.88 -13.08
N ARG A 309 -21.65 -17.60 -11.80
CA ARG A 309 -22.78 -18.04 -11.01
C ARG A 309 -23.52 -16.81 -10.47
N LEU A 310 -24.78 -16.70 -10.82
CA LEU A 310 -25.68 -15.63 -10.36
C LEU A 310 -26.90 -16.24 -9.66
N GLU A 311 -27.17 -15.78 -8.46
CA GLU A 311 -28.35 -16.11 -7.68
C GLU A 311 -28.96 -14.85 -7.04
N GLY A 312 -30.25 -14.82 -6.80
CA GLY A 312 -30.94 -13.75 -6.08
C GLY A 312 -31.79 -12.84 -6.95
N THR A 313 -31.88 -11.58 -6.60
CA THR A 313 -32.80 -10.59 -7.20
C THR A 313 -32.60 -10.44 -8.70
N ASN A 314 -33.69 -10.57 -9.49
CA ASN A 314 -33.70 -10.45 -10.96
C ASN A 314 -32.83 -11.49 -11.69
N ARG A 315 -32.62 -12.68 -11.09
CA ARG A 315 -31.83 -13.75 -11.70
C ARG A 315 -32.37 -14.14 -13.08
N ASP A 316 -33.69 -14.29 -13.22
CA ASP A 316 -34.30 -14.74 -14.48
C ASP A 316 -34.06 -13.73 -15.62
N ILE A 317 -34.09 -12.42 -15.31
CA ILE A 317 -33.77 -11.37 -16.26
C ILE A 317 -32.28 -11.44 -16.66
N ALA A 318 -31.39 -11.66 -15.68
CA ALA A 318 -29.97 -11.82 -15.93
C ALA A 318 -29.65 -13.02 -16.82
N VAL A 319 -30.30 -14.15 -16.58
CA VAL A 319 -30.16 -15.38 -17.41
C VAL A 319 -30.54 -15.09 -18.86
N GLU A 320 -31.65 -14.39 -19.11
CA GLU A 320 -32.11 -14.03 -20.43
C GLU A 320 -31.11 -13.11 -21.14
N LEU A 321 -30.67 -12.03 -20.48
CA LEU A 321 -29.68 -11.10 -21.02
C LEU A 321 -28.36 -11.79 -21.41
N LEU A 322 -27.81 -12.63 -20.51
CA LEU A 322 -26.57 -13.34 -20.78
C LEU A 322 -26.73 -14.41 -21.87
N ARG A 323 -27.88 -15.08 -21.93
CA ARG A 323 -28.19 -16.03 -23.00
C ARG A 323 -28.24 -15.33 -24.37
N GLU A 324 -28.88 -14.17 -24.50
CA GLU A 324 -28.90 -13.37 -25.73
C GLU A 324 -27.50 -12.92 -26.16
N ALA A 325 -26.63 -12.64 -25.21
CA ALA A 325 -25.23 -12.29 -25.45
C ALA A 325 -24.31 -13.51 -25.67
N ASN A 326 -24.84 -14.73 -25.70
CA ASN A 326 -24.09 -15.99 -25.80
C ASN A 326 -23.05 -16.16 -24.66
N ILE A 327 -23.45 -15.83 -23.43
CA ILE A 327 -22.64 -15.98 -22.21
C ILE A 327 -23.30 -17.04 -21.31
N ALA A 328 -22.56 -18.08 -20.99
CA ALA A 328 -23.05 -19.18 -20.16
C ALA A 328 -23.05 -18.82 -18.66
N ILE A 329 -24.08 -19.29 -17.95
CA ILE A 329 -24.13 -19.27 -16.48
C ILE A 329 -23.96 -20.70 -15.98
N GLU A 330 -23.17 -20.88 -14.94
CA GLU A 330 -22.93 -22.18 -14.34
C GLU A 330 -23.96 -22.46 -13.24
N PRO A 331 -24.31 -23.76 -13.03
CA PRO A 331 -25.34 -24.13 -12.05
C PRO A 331 -24.87 -23.90 -10.61
N ASP A 332 -23.59 -23.99 -10.36
CA ASP A 332 -23.01 -23.85 -9.01
C ASP A 332 -21.53 -23.41 -9.04
N LEU A 333 -21.03 -23.02 -7.86
CA LEU A 333 -19.65 -22.57 -7.69
C LEU A 333 -18.61 -23.67 -8.00
N LYS A 334 -18.91 -24.94 -7.66
CA LYS A 334 -17.98 -26.05 -7.93
C LYS A 334 -17.74 -26.24 -9.42
N THR A 335 -18.80 -26.09 -10.21
CA THR A 335 -18.72 -26.14 -11.68
C THR A 335 -17.90 -24.95 -12.23
N CYS A 336 -18.07 -23.74 -11.69
CA CYS A 336 -17.22 -22.60 -12.03
C CYS A 336 -15.75 -22.90 -11.75
N VAL A 337 -15.44 -23.39 -10.57
CA VAL A 337 -14.07 -23.70 -10.15
C VAL A 337 -13.45 -24.80 -11.03
N LYS A 338 -14.20 -25.88 -11.29
CA LYS A 338 -13.72 -26.96 -12.15
C LYS A 338 -13.31 -26.45 -13.54
N LYS A 339 -14.18 -25.67 -14.19
CA LYS A 339 -13.90 -25.12 -15.52
C LYS A 339 -12.76 -24.11 -15.50
N ALA A 340 -12.66 -23.26 -14.47
CA ALA A 340 -11.56 -22.33 -14.31
C ALA A 340 -10.20 -23.03 -14.15
N MET A 341 -10.18 -24.16 -13.44
CA MET A 341 -8.99 -25.00 -13.25
C MET A 341 -8.53 -25.64 -14.57
N GLU A 342 -9.44 -26.04 -15.45
CA GLU A 342 -9.11 -26.62 -16.76
C GLU A 342 -8.36 -25.64 -17.69
N ILE A 343 -8.47 -24.33 -17.43
CA ILE A 343 -7.74 -23.28 -18.17
C ILE A 343 -6.43 -22.89 -17.47
N ALA A 344 -6.38 -23.00 -16.16
CA ALA A 344 -5.23 -22.58 -15.36
C ALA A 344 -4.07 -23.61 -15.33
N THR A 345 -4.28 -24.79 -15.94
CA THR A 345 -3.27 -25.83 -16.17
C THR A 345 -2.62 -25.65 -17.53
#